data_d40ce2d09f8af782b9554026b83b618e
#
_entry.id   d40ce2d09f8af782b9554026b83b618e
#
_cell.length_a   1.000
_cell.length_b   1.000
_cell.length_c   1.000
_cell.angle_alpha   90.00
_cell.angle_beta   90.00
_cell.angle_gamma   90.00
#
_symmetry.space_group_name_H-M   'P 1'
#
loop_
_entity.id
_entity.type
_entity.pdbx_description
1 polymer ?
#
loop_
_entity_poly.entity_id
_entity_poly.type
_entity_poly.pdbx_seq_one_letter_code
_entity_poly.pdbx_strand_id
1 'polypeptide(L)'
;PGTVVESNLLADKENNYLAALLLQEGRAGLAYAEGDLARTAARLLAAALTGPVDARAAREARAALAAFEPVSPAGRGQTDFDPRVQRQQHDLLALGFDLGHSRADGVMGARTQQALNEFEALYVPATGLESLSDPGQLVATLASRAREDAARLDISSGVLAAIQLGHMRTGVAFSYLAELAAVESRFDPTTRSASSSATGLYQFTADTWLQVLRAHGEKYGLADYVAQIEYVPNGSGGGRLVVGDPEWRQRLLDLRYSARISALMAAEFANDNERKLVSALNREVNSTDLYFAHFLGVADAIAFLSLLQVMPDQVAGKLFPEAASANGAIFHPPGEKARTVAEVYALFERKFDTGRYEGWDLAPMVAEAGQ
;
A
#
# COMPACT_ATOMS: atom_id res chain seq x y z
N PRO A 1 11.21 -42.60 16.80
CA PRO A 1 11.11 -42.14 15.41
C PRO A 1 10.58 -40.70 15.28
N GLY A 2 9.98 -40.11 16.34
CA GLY A 2 9.42 -38.74 16.30
C GLY A 2 10.45 -37.61 16.50
N THR A 3 11.53 -37.84 17.21
CA THR A 3 12.47 -36.80 17.62
C THR A 3 13.47 -36.37 16.53
N VAL A 4 13.72 -37.18 15.52
CA VAL A 4 14.62 -36.86 14.41
C VAL A 4 13.94 -35.99 13.35
N VAL A 5 12.62 -36.13 13.17
CA VAL A 5 11.87 -35.36 12.19
C VAL A 5 11.62 -33.93 12.70
N GLU A 6 11.36 -33.74 14.00
CA GLU A 6 11.19 -32.41 14.59
C GLU A 6 12.49 -31.60 14.64
N SER A 7 13.64 -32.23 14.88
CA SER A 7 14.94 -31.54 14.85
C SER A 7 15.34 -31.10 13.44
N ASN A 8 14.97 -31.85 12.40
CA ASN A 8 15.21 -31.41 11.01
C ASN A 8 14.28 -30.28 10.57
N LEU A 9 13.01 -30.25 11.03
CA LEU A 9 12.08 -29.16 10.72
C LEU A 9 12.46 -27.83 11.40
N LEU A 10 13.02 -27.88 12.61
CA LEU A 10 13.55 -26.71 13.31
C LEU A 10 14.83 -26.19 12.65
N ALA A 11 15.74 -27.08 12.26
CA ALA A 11 16.95 -26.71 11.52
C ALA A 11 16.62 -26.09 10.16
N ASP A 12 15.63 -26.57 9.44
CA ASP A 12 15.16 -25.98 8.18
C ASP A 12 14.50 -24.60 8.36
N LYS A 13 13.77 -24.38 9.45
CA LYS A 13 13.20 -23.05 9.76
C LYS A 13 14.27 -22.06 10.15
N GLU A 14 15.25 -22.43 10.97
CA GLU A 14 16.38 -21.58 11.33
C GLU A 14 17.27 -21.24 10.12
N ASN A 15 17.50 -22.21 9.24
CA ASN A 15 18.26 -22.00 8.00
C ASN A 15 17.53 -21.09 7.02
N ASN A 16 16.21 -21.22 6.89
CA ASN A 16 15.39 -20.33 6.07
C ASN A 16 15.33 -18.90 6.64
N TYR A 17 15.27 -18.76 7.97
CA TYR A 17 15.31 -17.47 8.63
C TYR A 17 16.69 -16.80 8.47
N LEU A 18 17.77 -17.55 8.62
CA LEU A 18 19.13 -17.06 8.42
C LEU A 18 19.39 -16.67 6.95
N ALA A 19 18.88 -17.46 6.00
CA ALA A 19 18.96 -17.15 4.58
C ALA A 19 18.17 -15.88 4.22
N ALA A 20 17.00 -15.68 4.82
CA ALA A 20 16.20 -14.47 4.65
C ALA A 20 16.88 -13.23 5.27
N LEU A 21 17.52 -13.38 6.44
CA LEU A 21 18.30 -12.33 7.10
C LEU A 21 19.54 -11.95 6.29
N LEU A 22 20.26 -12.94 5.78
CA LEU A 22 21.44 -12.74 4.92
C LEU A 22 21.07 -12.13 3.56
N LEU A 23 19.89 -12.45 3.01
CA LEU A 23 19.34 -11.80 1.81
C LEU A 23 18.98 -10.33 2.08
N GLN A 24 18.43 -10.06 3.23
CA GLN A 24 18.01 -8.70 3.63
C GLN A 24 19.23 -7.82 3.95
N GLU A 25 20.22 -8.33 4.67
CA GLU A 25 21.44 -7.61 5.02
C GLU A 25 22.51 -7.64 3.92
N GLY A 26 22.64 -8.74 3.17
CA GLY A 26 23.59 -8.89 2.08
C GLY A 26 23.31 -7.99 0.89
N ARG A 27 22.04 -7.69 0.57
CA ARG A 27 21.70 -6.69 -0.46
C ARG A 27 22.12 -5.27 -0.10
N ALA A 28 22.08 -4.92 1.19
CA ALA A 28 22.54 -3.63 1.68
C ALA A 28 24.08 -3.54 1.74
N GLY A 29 24.75 -4.64 2.09
CA GLY A 29 26.22 -4.69 2.23
C GLY A 29 27.00 -4.87 0.92
N LEU A 30 26.42 -5.59 -0.06
CA LEU A 30 27.06 -5.86 -1.37
C LEU A 30 27.25 -4.60 -2.23
N ALA A 31 26.47 -3.54 -1.98
CA ALA A 31 26.62 -2.27 -2.70
C ALA A 31 27.86 -1.46 -2.27
N TYR A 32 28.54 -1.83 -1.17
CA TYR A 32 29.67 -1.10 -0.60
C TYR A 32 30.97 -1.90 -0.50
N ALA A 33 30.95 -3.20 -0.80
CA ALA A 33 32.14 -4.05 -0.74
C ALA A 33 32.83 -4.10 -2.11
N GLU A 34 33.90 -3.35 -2.29
CA GLU A 34 34.82 -3.53 -3.43
C GLU A 34 35.75 -4.71 -3.18
N GLY A 35 35.84 -5.65 -4.14
CA GLY A 35 36.86 -6.68 -4.19
C GLY A 35 36.37 -8.10 -3.86
N ASP A 36 37.33 -8.95 -3.37
CA ASP A 36 37.12 -10.40 -3.17
C ASP A 36 36.06 -10.76 -2.12
N LEU A 37 35.80 -9.88 -1.16
CA LEU A 37 34.78 -10.10 -0.10
C LEU A 37 33.36 -10.10 -0.66
N ALA A 38 33.06 -9.18 -1.58
CA ALA A 38 31.74 -9.12 -2.22
C ALA A 38 31.49 -10.36 -3.09
N ARG A 39 32.52 -10.86 -3.77
CA ARG A 39 32.46 -12.10 -4.55
C ARG A 39 32.27 -13.34 -3.68
N THR A 40 32.92 -13.38 -2.52
CA THR A 40 32.79 -14.47 -1.55
C THR A 40 31.41 -14.49 -0.91
N ALA A 41 30.89 -13.34 -0.48
CA ALA A 41 29.54 -13.20 0.06
C ALA A 41 28.47 -13.58 -0.99
N ALA A 42 28.62 -13.16 -2.24
CA ALA A 42 27.72 -13.52 -3.33
C ALA A 42 27.73 -15.03 -3.65
N ARG A 43 28.90 -15.69 -3.57
CA ARG A 43 29.02 -17.14 -3.74
C ARG A 43 28.38 -17.93 -2.60
N LEU A 44 28.54 -17.48 -1.36
CA LEU A 44 27.91 -18.10 -0.18
C LEU A 44 26.39 -17.93 -0.21
N LEU A 45 25.92 -16.77 -0.65
CA LEU A 45 24.48 -16.48 -0.84
C LEU A 45 23.88 -17.36 -1.95
N ALA A 46 24.57 -17.50 -3.07
CA ALA A 46 24.15 -18.37 -4.17
C ALA A 46 24.11 -19.85 -3.76
N ALA A 47 25.08 -20.31 -2.98
CA ALA A 47 25.11 -21.68 -2.45
C ALA A 47 23.97 -21.95 -1.45
N ALA A 48 23.60 -20.97 -0.62
CA ALA A 48 22.47 -21.06 0.32
C ALA A 48 21.10 -21.12 -0.38
N LEU A 49 20.99 -20.58 -1.60
CA LEU A 49 19.75 -20.55 -2.38
C LEU A 49 19.53 -21.80 -3.25
N THR A 50 20.57 -22.62 -3.49
CA THR A 50 20.51 -23.68 -4.49
C THR A 50 20.64 -25.11 -3.94
N GLY A 51 20.80 -25.30 -2.62
CA GLY A 51 20.95 -26.66 -2.05
C GLY A 51 20.81 -26.71 -0.53
N PRO A 52 20.80 -27.93 0.07
CA PRO A 52 20.83 -28.10 1.52
C PRO A 52 22.12 -27.48 2.07
N VAL A 53 21.97 -26.48 2.93
CA VAL A 53 23.10 -25.75 3.52
C VAL A 53 23.88 -26.69 4.43
N ASP A 54 25.10 -27.05 4.03
CA ASP A 54 26.04 -27.80 4.86
C ASP A 54 26.35 -26.95 6.13
N ALA A 55 26.33 -27.60 7.29
CA ALA A 55 26.63 -26.99 8.59
C ALA A 55 28.05 -26.36 8.66
N ARG A 56 28.94 -26.72 7.74
CA ARG A 56 30.25 -26.12 7.54
C ARG A 56 30.15 -24.77 6.83
N ALA A 57 29.37 -24.68 5.74
CA ALA A 57 29.15 -23.44 4.99
C ALA A 57 28.43 -22.38 5.87
N ALA A 58 27.49 -22.80 6.73
CA ALA A 58 26.84 -21.91 7.69
C ALA A 58 27.81 -21.39 8.77
N ARG A 59 28.77 -22.22 9.23
CA ARG A 59 29.80 -21.76 10.17
C ARG A 59 30.81 -20.82 9.53
N GLU A 60 31.20 -21.08 8.29
CA GLU A 60 32.13 -20.22 7.54
C GLU A 60 31.47 -18.86 7.22
N ALA A 61 30.17 -18.84 6.90
CA ALA A 61 29.38 -17.61 6.74
C ALA A 61 29.27 -16.81 8.04
N ARG A 62 29.02 -17.47 9.18
CA ARG A 62 29.00 -16.81 10.51
C ARG A 62 30.37 -16.27 10.91
N ALA A 63 31.45 -16.98 10.63
CA ALA A 63 32.82 -16.52 10.89
C ALA A 63 33.18 -15.32 10.00
N ALA A 64 32.76 -15.33 8.74
CA ALA A 64 32.93 -14.21 7.82
C ALA A 64 32.12 -12.97 8.24
N LEU A 65 30.88 -13.17 8.74
CA LEU A 65 30.03 -12.11 9.28
C LEU A 65 30.59 -11.53 10.60
N ALA A 66 31.12 -12.39 11.47
CA ALA A 66 31.74 -11.96 12.75
C ALA A 66 33.10 -11.27 12.54
N ALA A 67 33.80 -11.56 11.45
CA ALA A 67 35.01 -10.86 11.02
C ALA A 67 34.73 -9.57 10.23
N PHE A 68 33.44 -9.32 9.89
CA PHE A 68 33.00 -8.08 9.30
C PHE A 68 32.86 -7.03 10.39
N GLU A 69 33.96 -6.41 10.77
CA GLU A 69 33.87 -5.09 11.40
C GLU A 69 33.27 -4.14 10.37
N PRO A 70 32.10 -3.49 10.67
CA PRO A 70 31.58 -2.49 9.76
C PRO A 70 32.72 -1.47 9.57
N VAL A 71 33.19 -1.33 8.35
CA VAL A 71 34.18 -0.31 8.00
C VAL A 71 33.48 1.02 8.30
N SER A 72 33.77 1.57 9.47
CA SER A 72 33.49 2.96 9.74
C SER A 72 34.14 3.75 8.62
N PRO A 73 33.40 4.56 7.85
CA PRO A 73 33.99 5.35 6.80
C PRO A 73 35.04 6.25 7.44
N ALA A 74 36.30 5.86 7.31
CA ALA A 74 37.42 6.62 7.83
C ALA A 74 37.40 8.00 7.18
N GLY A 75 37.02 9.03 7.94
CA GLY A 75 37.11 10.41 7.51
C GLY A 75 35.86 11.27 7.64
N ARG A 76 34.73 10.75 8.19
CA ARG A 76 33.66 11.66 8.69
C ARG A 76 33.85 11.82 10.17
N GLY A 77 34.01 13.06 10.60
CA GLY A 77 34.02 13.45 12.01
C GLY A 77 32.84 12.81 12.72
N GLN A 78 33.04 12.56 14.02
CA GLN A 78 32.16 11.99 15.01
C GLN A 78 30.71 11.94 14.49
N THR A 79 30.22 10.75 14.10
CA THR A 79 28.83 10.60 13.64
C THR A 79 27.96 11.01 14.81
N ASP A 80 27.17 12.06 14.65
CA ASP A 80 26.21 12.56 15.64
C ASP A 80 25.06 11.54 15.81
N PHE A 81 25.41 10.31 16.24
CA PHE A 81 24.45 9.27 16.54
C PHE A 81 23.62 9.69 17.76
N ASP A 82 22.32 9.80 17.55
CA ASP A 82 21.35 10.04 18.62
C ASP A 82 20.35 8.87 18.68
N PRO A 83 20.29 8.14 19.81
CA PRO A 83 19.30 7.07 20.00
C PRO A 83 17.83 7.55 19.89
N ARG A 84 17.57 8.84 20.09
CA ARG A 84 16.23 9.43 19.92
C ARG A 84 15.90 9.52 18.43
N VAL A 85 16.84 9.98 17.63
CA VAL A 85 16.71 10.02 16.16
C VAL A 85 16.51 8.61 15.60
N GLN A 86 17.28 7.63 16.10
CA GLN A 86 17.10 6.24 15.66
C GLN A 86 15.70 5.71 15.97
N ARG A 87 15.17 5.95 17.16
CA ARG A 87 13.79 5.56 17.48
C ARG A 87 12.78 6.23 16.56
N GLN A 88 12.90 7.54 16.33
CA GLN A 88 12.04 8.29 15.43
C GLN A 88 12.09 7.75 14.00
N GLN A 89 13.27 7.36 13.52
CA GLN A 89 13.44 6.70 12.22
C GLN A 89 12.73 5.35 12.17
N HIS A 90 12.84 4.51 13.22
CA HIS A 90 12.08 3.26 13.31
C HIS A 90 10.56 3.49 13.30
N ASP A 91 10.10 4.56 13.93
CA ASP A 91 8.68 4.91 13.96
C ASP A 91 8.20 5.40 12.58
N LEU A 92 8.97 6.22 11.89
CA LEU A 92 8.68 6.64 10.52
C LEU A 92 8.64 5.44 9.55
N LEU A 93 9.57 4.50 9.68
CA LEU A 93 9.56 3.26 8.88
C LEU A 93 8.30 2.42 9.15
N ALA A 94 7.84 2.35 10.40
CA ALA A 94 6.61 1.64 10.75
C ALA A 94 5.35 2.30 10.16
N LEU A 95 5.39 3.61 9.93
CA LEU A 95 4.36 4.37 9.23
C LEU A 95 4.52 4.36 7.69
N GLY A 96 5.49 3.61 7.16
CA GLY A 96 5.71 3.44 5.73
C GLY A 96 6.45 4.59 5.05
N PHE A 97 7.21 5.40 5.81
CA PHE A 97 8.10 6.41 5.22
C PHE A 97 9.40 5.79 4.73
N ASP A 98 9.88 6.24 3.58
CA ASP A 98 11.15 5.79 3.02
C ASP A 98 12.30 6.66 3.54
N LEU A 99 13.22 6.06 4.25
CA LEU A 99 14.44 6.70 4.75
C LEU A 99 15.69 6.40 3.91
N GLY A 100 15.50 5.74 2.77
CA GLY A 100 16.61 5.33 1.90
C GLY A 100 17.44 4.18 2.47
N HIS A 101 18.68 4.08 2.02
CA HIS A 101 19.56 2.96 2.37
C HIS A 101 20.01 2.97 3.84
N SER A 102 20.17 4.13 4.44
CA SER A 102 20.62 4.27 5.84
C SER A 102 19.57 3.82 6.85
N ARG A 103 18.30 3.78 6.47
CA ARG A 103 17.15 3.38 7.30
C ARG A 103 17.17 4.07 8.68
N ALA A 104 17.33 3.31 9.78
CA ALA A 104 17.35 3.83 11.16
C ALA A 104 18.80 3.84 11.70
N ASP A 105 19.64 4.73 11.18
CA ASP A 105 21.06 4.85 11.53
C ASP A 105 21.34 5.78 12.72
N GLY A 106 20.32 6.44 13.25
CA GLY A 106 20.44 7.38 14.39
C GLY A 106 21.02 8.73 14.01
N VAL A 107 21.20 9.02 12.72
CA VAL A 107 21.71 10.31 12.23
C VAL A 107 20.60 11.11 11.58
N MET A 108 20.42 12.38 12.00
CA MET A 108 19.44 13.27 11.38
C MET A 108 19.95 13.73 10.01
N GLY A 109 19.69 12.92 8.98
CA GLY A 109 20.04 13.21 7.60
C GLY A 109 18.90 13.87 6.81
N ALA A 110 19.19 14.28 5.58
CA ALA A 110 18.20 14.91 4.70
C ALA A 110 16.95 14.04 4.44
N ARG A 111 17.11 12.70 4.34
CA ARG A 111 15.98 11.77 4.17
C ARG A 111 15.08 11.70 5.40
N THR A 112 15.67 11.68 6.60
CA THR A 112 14.92 11.70 7.86
C THR A 112 14.13 13.00 7.99
N GLN A 113 14.78 14.13 7.70
CA GLN A 113 14.11 15.45 7.74
C GLN A 113 13.00 15.54 6.69
N GLN A 114 13.21 15.04 5.48
CA GLN A 114 12.17 14.98 4.45
C GLN A 114 10.98 14.15 4.92
N ALA A 115 11.21 12.96 5.50
CA ALA A 115 10.15 12.09 6.00
C ALA A 115 9.35 12.75 7.13
N LEU A 116 10.01 13.50 8.02
CA LEU A 116 9.34 14.30 9.07
C LEU A 116 8.47 15.40 8.47
N ASN A 117 8.99 16.15 7.51
CA ASN A 117 8.24 17.20 6.84
C ASN A 117 7.00 16.62 6.10
N GLU A 118 7.16 15.47 5.42
CA GLU A 118 6.04 14.75 4.80
C GLU A 118 5.04 14.26 5.84
N PHE A 119 5.51 13.74 6.96
CA PHE A 119 4.65 13.32 8.06
C PHE A 119 3.81 14.49 8.57
N GLU A 120 4.42 15.61 8.89
CA GLU A 120 3.71 16.80 9.33
C GLU A 120 2.67 17.26 8.31
N ALA A 121 3.05 17.38 7.05
CA ALA A 121 2.16 17.82 5.98
C ALA A 121 0.94 16.90 5.78
N LEU A 122 1.09 15.60 6.02
CA LEU A 122 0.03 14.61 5.82
C LEU A 122 -0.82 14.37 7.06
N TYR A 123 -0.20 14.23 8.24
CA TYR A 123 -0.90 13.81 9.45
C TYR A 123 -1.42 14.98 10.28
N VAL A 124 -0.73 16.13 10.34
CA VAL A 124 -1.23 17.29 11.11
C VAL A 124 -2.61 17.73 10.65
N PRO A 125 -2.87 17.94 9.33
CA PRO A 125 -4.22 18.30 8.89
C PRO A 125 -5.27 17.20 9.12
N ALA A 126 -4.82 15.92 9.22
CA ALA A 126 -5.71 14.80 9.50
C ALA A 126 -6.15 14.73 10.97
N THR A 127 -5.34 15.31 11.87
CA THR A 127 -5.61 15.29 13.32
C THR A 127 -6.48 16.44 13.79
N GLY A 128 -6.71 17.44 12.95
CA GLY A 128 -7.41 18.66 13.33
C GLY A 128 -6.61 19.58 14.27
N LEU A 129 -5.33 19.28 14.50
CA LEU A 129 -4.44 20.12 15.30
C LEU A 129 -3.90 21.26 14.44
N GLU A 130 -3.88 22.48 15.00
CA GLU A 130 -3.33 23.66 14.31
C GLU A 130 -1.79 23.63 14.27
N SER A 131 -1.16 23.02 15.28
CA SER A 131 0.29 22.80 15.35
C SER A 131 0.61 21.66 16.32
N LEU A 132 1.74 21.00 16.09
CA LEU A 132 2.28 19.99 17.02
C LEU A 132 3.32 20.67 17.93
N SER A 133 3.14 20.52 19.23
CA SER A 133 4.17 20.91 20.18
C SER A 133 5.40 19.99 20.12
N ASP A 134 5.18 18.72 19.76
CA ASP A 134 6.22 17.70 19.55
C ASP A 134 5.79 16.71 18.44
N PRO A 135 6.24 16.93 17.17
CA PRO A 135 5.99 15.98 16.09
C PRO A 135 6.51 14.57 16.37
N GLY A 136 7.60 14.45 17.12
CA GLY A 136 8.17 13.16 17.49
C GLY A 136 7.25 12.32 18.37
N GLN A 137 6.50 12.93 19.27
CA GLN A 137 5.53 12.24 20.10
C GLN A 137 4.36 11.69 19.26
N LEU A 138 3.85 12.47 18.31
CA LEU A 138 2.79 12.00 17.42
C LEU A 138 3.27 10.85 16.53
N VAL A 139 4.46 10.96 15.95
CA VAL A 139 5.09 9.87 15.17
C VAL A 139 5.15 8.59 16.00
N ALA A 140 5.66 8.66 17.25
CA ALA A 140 5.78 7.51 18.13
C ALA A 140 4.42 6.88 18.47
N THR A 141 3.43 7.71 18.80
CA THR A 141 2.08 7.26 19.16
C THR A 141 1.42 6.52 17.98
N LEU A 142 1.41 7.13 16.81
CA LEU A 142 0.80 6.53 15.61
C LEU A 142 1.56 5.27 15.17
N ALA A 143 2.88 5.25 15.25
CA ALA A 143 3.69 4.09 14.91
C ALA A 143 3.47 2.91 15.87
N SER A 144 3.35 3.17 17.19
CA SER A 144 3.02 2.13 18.17
C SER A 144 1.68 1.50 17.85
N ARG A 145 0.67 2.32 17.61
CA ARG A 145 -0.67 1.85 17.28
C ARG A 145 -0.68 1.07 15.96
N ALA A 146 -0.03 1.59 14.93
CA ALA A 146 0.04 0.90 13.65
C ALA A 146 0.69 -0.49 13.77
N ARG A 147 1.72 -0.66 14.61
CA ARG A 147 2.35 -1.98 14.88
C ARG A 147 1.40 -2.92 15.62
N GLU A 148 0.70 -2.45 16.64
CA GLU A 148 -0.23 -3.25 17.44
C GLU A 148 -1.40 -3.75 16.58
N ASP A 149 -2.01 -2.85 15.83
CA ASP A 149 -3.15 -3.16 14.96
C ASP A 149 -2.74 -4.04 13.79
N ALA A 150 -1.57 -3.79 13.21
CA ALA A 150 -0.98 -4.59 12.13
C ALA A 150 -0.78 -6.06 12.54
N ALA A 151 -0.28 -6.28 13.76
CA ALA A 151 -0.08 -7.62 14.29
C ALA A 151 -1.42 -8.38 14.48
N ARG A 152 -2.51 -7.68 14.82
CA ARG A 152 -3.84 -8.26 14.99
C ARG A 152 -4.51 -8.58 13.66
N LEU A 153 -4.27 -7.77 12.63
CA LEU A 153 -4.90 -7.90 11.31
C LEU A 153 -4.07 -8.71 10.31
N ASP A 154 -2.85 -9.09 10.67
CA ASP A 154 -1.86 -9.73 9.77
C ASP A 154 -1.58 -8.88 8.51
N ILE A 155 -1.39 -7.57 8.72
CA ILE A 155 -1.09 -6.60 7.67
C ILE A 155 0.22 -5.90 8.05
N SER A 156 1.06 -5.50 7.09
CA SER A 156 2.25 -4.71 7.43
C SER A 156 1.87 -3.35 8.03
N SER A 157 2.61 -2.89 9.05
CA SER A 157 2.30 -1.63 9.76
C SER A 157 2.27 -0.42 8.82
N GLY A 158 3.17 -0.36 7.84
CA GLY A 158 3.20 0.73 6.86
C GLY A 158 1.99 0.74 5.92
N VAL A 159 1.46 -0.42 5.53
CA VAL A 159 0.22 -0.52 4.73
C VAL A 159 -0.98 -0.12 5.57
N LEU A 160 -1.05 -0.63 6.81
CA LEU A 160 -2.14 -0.28 7.72
C LEU A 160 -2.19 1.23 7.99
N ALA A 161 -1.03 1.82 8.32
CA ALA A 161 -0.91 3.27 8.54
C ALA A 161 -1.31 4.09 7.30
N ALA A 162 -1.00 3.59 6.10
CA ALA A 162 -1.42 4.22 4.85
C ALA A 162 -2.95 4.21 4.67
N ILE A 163 -3.61 3.10 4.96
CA ILE A 163 -5.08 2.97 4.89
C ILE A 163 -5.73 3.88 5.94
N GLN A 164 -5.22 3.88 7.16
CA GLN A 164 -5.68 4.75 8.24
C GLN A 164 -5.55 6.23 7.87
N LEU A 165 -4.43 6.63 7.27
CA LEU A 165 -4.22 7.99 6.79
C LEU A 165 -5.25 8.37 5.71
N GLY A 166 -5.54 7.48 4.75
CA GLY A 166 -6.58 7.69 3.75
C GLY A 166 -7.94 7.97 4.38
N HIS A 167 -8.35 7.16 5.36
CA HIS A 167 -9.56 7.36 6.15
C HIS A 167 -9.56 8.72 6.86
N MET A 168 -8.52 9.03 7.62
CA MET A 168 -8.39 10.28 8.37
C MET A 168 -8.46 11.53 7.49
N ARG A 169 -7.92 11.46 6.27
CA ARG A 169 -7.85 12.61 5.34
C ARG A 169 -9.14 12.87 4.56
N THR A 170 -9.98 11.86 4.39
CA THR A 170 -11.17 11.94 3.51
C THR A 170 -12.49 11.65 4.22
N GLY A 171 -12.45 10.95 5.36
CA GLY A 171 -13.65 10.45 6.05
C GLY A 171 -14.23 9.17 5.44
N VAL A 172 -13.70 8.68 4.32
CA VAL A 172 -14.10 7.37 3.75
C VAL A 172 -13.83 6.27 4.77
N ALA A 173 -14.80 5.38 4.99
CA ALA A 173 -14.71 4.34 6.01
C ALA A 173 -13.43 3.50 5.89
N PHE A 174 -12.72 3.32 7.00
CA PHE A 174 -11.51 2.49 7.05
C PHE A 174 -11.82 1.07 6.58
N SER A 175 -12.94 0.49 7.03
CA SER A 175 -13.39 -0.85 6.64
C SER A 175 -13.50 -1.00 5.12
N TYR A 176 -14.09 -0.02 4.43
CA TYR A 176 -14.15 -0.02 2.96
C TYR A 176 -12.76 -0.02 2.31
N LEU A 177 -11.87 0.87 2.75
CA LEU A 177 -10.51 0.96 2.19
C LEU A 177 -9.71 -0.31 2.45
N ALA A 178 -9.87 -0.93 3.62
CA ALA A 178 -9.19 -2.17 3.98
C ALA A 178 -9.73 -3.37 3.17
N GLU A 179 -11.06 -3.51 3.02
CA GLU A 179 -11.66 -4.54 2.18
C GLU A 179 -11.22 -4.40 0.72
N LEU A 180 -11.19 -3.17 0.19
CA LEU A 180 -10.73 -2.91 -1.17
C LEU A 180 -9.27 -3.35 -1.35
N ALA A 181 -8.36 -2.97 -0.44
CA ALA A 181 -6.96 -3.40 -0.49
C ALA A 181 -6.80 -4.93 -0.37
N ALA A 182 -7.63 -5.58 0.46
CA ALA A 182 -7.63 -7.03 0.60
C ALA A 182 -8.04 -7.74 -0.71
N VAL A 183 -9.08 -7.25 -1.37
CA VAL A 183 -9.60 -7.82 -2.63
C VAL A 183 -8.63 -7.57 -3.78
N GLU A 184 -8.08 -6.36 -3.91
CA GLU A 184 -7.27 -5.93 -5.06
C GLU A 184 -5.85 -6.50 -5.02
N SER A 185 -5.20 -6.54 -3.87
CA SER A 185 -3.78 -6.89 -3.78
C SER A 185 -3.43 -7.82 -2.61
N ARG A 186 -4.37 -8.18 -1.74
CA ARG A 186 -4.10 -8.82 -0.45
C ARG A 186 -3.11 -8.02 0.40
N PHE A 187 -3.27 -6.71 0.39
CA PHE A 187 -2.40 -5.76 1.08
C PHE A 187 -0.95 -5.71 0.58
N ASP A 188 -0.65 -6.23 -0.61
CA ASP A 188 0.68 -6.14 -1.22
C ASP A 188 0.78 -4.94 -2.17
N PRO A 189 1.50 -3.85 -1.78
CA PRO A 189 1.66 -2.67 -2.62
C PRO A 189 2.52 -2.90 -3.87
N THR A 190 3.18 -4.07 -3.97
CA THR A 190 4.02 -4.43 -5.12
C THR A 190 3.28 -5.22 -6.18
N THR A 191 2.03 -5.60 -5.93
CA THR A 191 1.20 -6.39 -6.85
C THR A 191 1.03 -5.68 -8.19
N ARG A 192 1.18 -6.46 -9.27
CA ARG A 192 0.99 -6.02 -10.64
C ARG A 192 0.12 -6.99 -11.41
N SER A 193 -0.88 -6.48 -12.12
CA SER A 193 -1.72 -7.29 -13.00
C SER A 193 -0.91 -7.84 -14.19
N ALA A 194 -1.17 -9.11 -14.55
CA ALA A 194 -0.57 -9.73 -15.71
C ALA A 194 -1.31 -9.36 -17.02
N SER A 195 -2.58 -8.92 -16.94
CA SER A 195 -3.46 -8.69 -18.09
C SER A 195 -3.80 -7.23 -18.33
N SER A 196 -3.41 -6.33 -17.41
CA SER A 196 -3.74 -4.91 -17.51
C SER A 196 -2.61 -4.03 -16.96
N SER A 197 -2.80 -2.71 -16.97
CA SER A 197 -1.90 -1.76 -16.34
C SER A 197 -2.13 -1.58 -14.83
N ALA A 198 -3.04 -2.35 -14.23
CA ALA A 198 -3.38 -2.27 -12.80
C ALA A 198 -2.17 -2.61 -11.93
N THR A 199 -1.91 -1.78 -10.93
CA THR A 199 -0.67 -1.85 -10.13
C THR A 199 -0.90 -1.30 -8.72
N GLY A 200 -0.19 -1.89 -7.76
CA GLY A 200 -0.09 -1.42 -6.39
C GLY A 200 -1.21 -1.89 -5.48
N LEU A 201 -1.28 -1.30 -4.30
CA LEU A 201 -2.19 -1.70 -3.22
C LEU A 201 -3.66 -1.74 -3.65
N TYR A 202 -4.10 -0.79 -4.49
CA TYR A 202 -5.48 -0.63 -4.95
C TYR A 202 -5.66 -0.89 -6.45
N GLN A 203 -4.69 -1.52 -7.10
CA GLN A 203 -4.74 -1.93 -8.49
C GLN A 203 -5.22 -0.84 -9.47
N PHE A 204 -4.75 0.39 -9.28
CA PHE A 204 -5.06 1.48 -10.19
C PHE A 204 -4.54 1.20 -11.61
N THR A 205 -5.40 1.34 -12.60
CA THR A 205 -4.97 1.42 -14.00
C THR A 205 -4.20 2.73 -14.24
N ALA A 206 -3.40 2.78 -15.30
CA ALA A 206 -2.63 3.98 -15.61
C ALA A 206 -3.53 5.21 -15.84
N ASP A 207 -4.65 5.04 -16.53
CA ASP A 207 -5.55 6.15 -16.88
C ASP A 207 -6.31 6.67 -15.65
N THR A 208 -6.88 5.77 -14.84
CA THR A 208 -7.57 6.15 -13.59
C THR A 208 -6.57 6.82 -12.63
N TRP A 209 -5.35 6.30 -12.54
CA TRP A 209 -4.30 6.88 -11.72
C TRP A 209 -3.99 8.33 -12.08
N LEU A 210 -3.76 8.61 -13.38
CA LEU A 210 -3.48 9.96 -13.84
C LEU A 210 -4.67 10.91 -13.58
N GLN A 211 -5.91 10.43 -13.71
CA GLN A 211 -7.11 11.22 -13.41
C GLN A 211 -7.17 11.63 -11.93
N VAL A 212 -7.02 10.66 -11.02
CA VAL A 212 -7.11 10.91 -9.58
C VAL A 212 -5.93 11.75 -9.10
N LEU A 213 -4.72 11.45 -9.60
CA LEU A 213 -3.52 12.22 -9.24
C LEU A 213 -3.63 13.68 -9.69
N ARG A 214 -4.13 13.92 -10.91
CA ARG A 214 -4.37 15.29 -11.42
C ARG A 214 -5.41 16.05 -10.59
N ALA A 215 -6.43 15.36 -10.10
CA ALA A 215 -7.49 15.98 -9.33
C ALA A 215 -7.09 16.30 -7.88
N HIS A 216 -6.29 15.44 -7.26
CA HIS A 216 -6.05 15.48 -5.82
C HIS A 216 -4.56 15.53 -5.41
N GLY A 217 -3.62 15.29 -6.33
CA GLY A 217 -2.20 15.17 -6.00
C GLY A 217 -1.59 16.40 -5.34
N GLU A 218 -1.99 17.61 -5.75
CA GLU A 218 -1.49 18.85 -5.17
C GLU A 218 -1.78 18.96 -3.66
N LYS A 219 -2.96 18.46 -3.21
CA LYS A 219 -3.36 18.40 -1.80
C LYS A 219 -2.37 17.62 -0.92
N TYR A 220 -1.58 16.76 -1.53
CA TYR A 220 -0.66 15.84 -0.88
C TYR A 220 0.82 16.09 -1.24
N GLY A 221 1.14 17.31 -1.68
CA GLY A 221 2.51 17.73 -1.98
C GLY A 221 3.07 17.20 -3.30
N LEU A 222 2.21 16.75 -4.22
CA LEU A 222 2.60 16.20 -5.52
C LEU A 222 2.44 17.20 -6.67
N ALA A 223 2.50 18.51 -6.40
CA ALA A 223 2.30 19.56 -7.39
C ALA A 223 3.23 19.43 -8.61
N ASP A 224 4.52 19.12 -8.40
CA ASP A 224 5.49 18.94 -9.48
C ASP A 224 5.14 17.76 -10.40
N TYR A 225 4.54 16.70 -9.84
CA TYR A 225 4.02 15.55 -10.59
C TYR A 225 2.76 15.92 -11.36
N VAL A 226 1.82 16.61 -10.72
CA VAL A 226 0.55 17.03 -11.34
C VAL A 226 0.80 17.97 -12.53
N ALA A 227 1.79 18.87 -12.42
CA ALA A 227 2.19 19.79 -13.49
C ALA A 227 2.65 19.09 -14.79
N GLN A 228 3.01 17.80 -14.73
CA GLN A 228 3.40 17.01 -15.90
C GLN A 228 2.21 16.35 -16.61
N ILE A 229 0.99 16.45 -16.05
CA ILE A 229 -0.19 15.78 -16.60
C ILE A 229 -0.99 16.78 -17.43
N GLU A 230 -0.96 16.61 -18.73
CA GLU A 230 -1.66 17.45 -19.71
C GLU A 230 -2.97 16.80 -20.15
N TYR A 231 -4.00 17.62 -20.42
CA TYR A 231 -5.22 17.17 -21.06
C TYR A 231 -5.18 17.47 -22.54
N VAL A 232 -5.28 16.43 -23.37
CA VAL A 232 -5.31 16.55 -24.83
C VAL A 232 -6.71 16.23 -25.33
N PRO A 233 -7.46 17.22 -25.85
CA PRO A 233 -8.79 17.03 -26.40
C PRO A 233 -8.75 16.17 -27.67
N ASN A 234 -9.79 15.35 -27.89
CA ASN A 234 -9.89 14.46 -29.07
C ASN A 234 -10.78 15.01 -30.21
N GLY A 235 -11.21 16.27 -30.11
CA GLY A 235 -12.04 16.92 -31.13
C GLY A 235 -13.52 16.50 -31.18
N SER A 236 -13.94 15.48 -30.40
CA SER A 236 -15.33 15.00 -30.30
C SER A 236 -16.00 15.30 -28.95
N GLY A 237 -15.48 16.28 -28.20
CA GLY A 237 -15.98 16.68 -26.88
C GLY A 237 -15.38 15.92 -25.71
N GLY A 238 -14.49 14.96 -25.97
CA GLY A 238 -13.70 14.23 -24.98
C GLY A 238 -12.21 14.51 -25.10
N GLY A 239 -11.39 13.75 -24.37
CA GLY A 239 -9.93 13.84 -24.42
C GLY A 239 -9.27 12.81 -23.53
N ARG A 240 -7.94 12.85 -23.49
CA ARG A 240 -7.13 11.96 -22.66
C ARG A 240 -6.08 12.74 -21.89
N LEU A 241 -5.68 12.19 -20.76
CA LEU A 241 -4.52 12.69 -20.01
C LEU A 241 -3.25 12.06 -20.61
N VAL A 242 -2.24 12.89 -20.79
CA VAL A 242 -0.94 12.48 -21.30
C VAL A 242 0.17 13.07 -20.43
N VAL A 243 1.30 12.38 -20.41
CA VAL A 243 2.56 12.87 -19.87
C VAL A 243 3.57 12.75 -20.98
N GLY A 244 4.02 13.88 -21.51
CA GLY A 244 4.87 13.95 -22.70
C GLY A 244 6.25 13.35 -22.51
N ASP A 245 6.84 13.55 -21.32
CA ASP A 245 8.15 13.01 -20.97
C ASP A 245 8.02 11.56 -20.43
N PRO A 246 8.68 10.57 -21.07
CA PRO A 246 8.61 9.17 -20.64
C PRO A 246 9.16 8.92 -19.24
N GLU A 247 10.19 9.66 -18.80
CA GLU A 247 10.77 9.48 -17.46
C GLU A 247 9.79 10.00 -16.39
N TRP A 248 9.19 11.18 -16.62
CA TRP A 248 8.15 11.69 -15.75
C TRP A 248 6.93 10.78 -15.73
N ARG A 249 6.54 10.23 -16.88
CA ARG A 249 5.46 9.27 -16.96
C ARG A 249 5.74 8.04 -16.10
N GLN A 250 6.95 7.49 -16.15
CA GLN A 250 7.33 6.34 -15.33
C GLN A 250 7.30 6.69 -13.85
N ARG A 251 7.89 7.83 -13.44
CA ARG A 251 7.88 8.31 -12.05
C ARG A 251 6.46 8.48 -11.51
N LEU A 252 5.56 9.07 -12.30
CA LEU A 252 4.14 9.20 -11.97
C LEU A 252 3.46 7.85 -11.76
N LEU A 253 3.71 6.90 -12.64
CA LEU A 253 3.14 5.56 -12.54
C LEU A 253 3.72 4.75 -11.39
N ASP A 254 4.98 4.96 -11.03
CA ASP A 254 5.66 4.28 -9.92
C ASP A 254 5.13 4.71 -8.54
N LEU A 255 4.52 5.89 -8.43
CA LEU A 255 3.85 6.32 -7.20
C LEU A 255 2.75 5.34 -6.75
N ARG A 256 2.20 4.51 -7.64
CA ARG A 256 1.23 3.45 -7.30
C ARG A 256 1.79 2.36 -6.39
N TYR A 257 3.12 2.17 -6.38
CA TYR A 257 3.79 1.25 -5.46
C TYR A 257 3.96 1.81 -4.05
N SER A 258 3.80 3.12 -3.86
CA SER A 258 3.75 3.71 -2.53
C SER A 258 2.40 3.41 -1.90
N ALA A 259 2.39 2.58 -0.85
CA ALA A 259 1.17 2.26 -0.13
C ALA A 259 0.45 3.53 0.35
N ARG A 260 1.21 4.52 0.86
CA ARG A 260 0.69 5.80 1.37
C ARG A 260 0.02 6.64 0.29
N ILE A 261 0.71 6.87 -0.84
CA ILE A 261 0.14 7.68 -1.92
C ILE A 261 -1.03 6.95 -2.58
N SER A 262 -0.91 5.62 -2.77
CA SER A 262 -1.97 4.80 -3.33
C SER A 262 -3.22 4.82 -2.44
N ALA A 263 -3.07 4.75 -1.11
CA ALA A 263 -4.20 4.80 -0.17
C ALA A 263 -4.88 6.18 -0.14
N LEU A 264 -4.10 7.26 -0.16
CA LEU A 264 -4.65 8.62 -0.25
C LEU A 264 -5.45 8.82 -1.53
N MET A 265 -4.91 8.40 -2.67
CA MET A 265 -5.61 8.49 -3.96
C MET A 265 -6.84 7.59 -4.03
N ALA A 266 -6.80 6.39 -3.44
CA ALA A 266 -7.97 5.51 -3.37
C ALA A 266 -9.08 6.10 -2.50
N ALA A 267 -8.71 6.71 -1.37
CA ALA A 267 -9.65 7.38 -0.49
C ALA A 267 -10.30 8.61 -1.15
N GLU A 268 -9.53 9.44 -1.88
CA GLU A 268 -10.09 10.56 -2.65
C GLU A 268 -11.01 10.10 -3.78
N PHE A 269 -10.62 9.05 -4.51
CA PHE A 269 -11.44 8.49 -5.57
C PHE A 269 -12.76 7.91 -5.03
N ALA A 270 -12.71 7.23 -3.88
CA ALA A 270 -13.89 6.72 -3.20
C ALA A 270 -14.79 7.87 -2.72
N ASN A 271 -14.22 8.92 -2.13
CA ASN A 271 -14.96 10.12 -1.68
C ASN A 271 -15.65 10.84 -2.86
N ASP A 272 -14.97 10.96 -4.01
CA ASP A 272 -15.59 11.53 -5.21
C ASP A 272 -16.76 10.68 -5.73
N ASN A 273 -16.60 9.35 -5.69
CA ASN A 273 -17.66 8.41 -6.09
C ASN A 273 -18.83 8.44 -5.10
N GLU A 274 -18.57 8.48 -3.80
CA GLU A 274 -19.58 8.58 -2.74
C GLU A 274 -20.47 9.80 -2.94
N ARG A 275 -19.85 10.97 -3.11
CA ARG A 275 -20.59 12.22 -3.35
C ARG A 275 -21.49 12.14 -4.58
N LYS A 276 -21.01 11.54 -5.68
CA LYS A 276 -21.78 11.36 -6.91
C LYS A 276 -22.93 10.38 -6.72
N LEU A 277 -22.68 9.26 -6.03
CA LEU A 277 -23.71 8.26 -5.73
C LEU A 277 -24.78 8.83 -4.81
N VAL A 278 -24.41 9.47 -3.69
CA VAL A 278 -25.35 10.11 -2.75
C VAL A 278 -26.22 11.13 -3.49
N SER A 279 -25.61 11.99 -4.30
CA SER A 279 -26.33 13.00 -5.07
C SER A 279 -27.31 12.40 -6.08
N ALA A 280 -26.94 11.33 -6.78
CA ALA A 280 -27.75 10.72 -7.82
C ALA A 280 -28.86 9.82 -7.25
N LEU A 281 -28.57 9.06 -6.18
CA LEU A 281 -29.49 8.10 -5.58
C LEU A 281 -30.37 8.71 -4.50
N ASN A 282 -30.03 9.91 -4.03
CA ASN A 282 -30.70 10.64 -2.94
C ASN A 282 -30.87 9.78 -1.66
N ARG A 283 -29.85 9.01 -1.32
CA ARG A 283 -29.73 8.19 -0.11
C ARG A 283 -28.27 8.04 0.31
N GLU A 284 -28.05 7.65 1.55
CA GLU A 284 -26.75 7.18 2.00
C GLU A 284 -26.31 5.96 1.19
N VAL A 285 -25.01 5.82 0.98
CA VAL A 285 -24.38 4.71 0.28
C VAL A 285 -23.53 3.89 1.27
N ASN A 286 -23.50 2.58 1.04
CA ASN A 286 -22.69 1.64 1.83
C ASN A 286 -21.42 1.22 1.06
N SER A 287 -20.59 0.40 1.71
CA SER A 287 -19.34 -0.10 1.13
C SER A 287 -19.56 -0.87 -0.18
N THR A 288 -20.65 -1.63 -0.29
CA THR A 288 -20.99 -2.38 -1.50
C THR A 288 -21.35 -1.43 -2.64
N ASP A 289 -22.12 -0.37 -2.39
CA ASP A 289 -22.45 0.65 -3.38
C ASP A 289 -21.18 1.34 -3.92
N LEU A 290 -20.26 1.69 -3.02
CA LEU A 290 -18.95 2.28 -3.39
C LEU A 290 -18.10 1.31 -4.24
N TYR A 291 -18.15 0.02 -3.91
CA TYR A 291 -17.45 -0.97 -4.71
C TYR A 291 -18.01 -1.08 -6.13
N PHE A 292 -19.34 -0.96 -6.30
CA PHE A 292 -19.93 -0.89 -7.64
C PHE A 292 -19.41 0.29 -8.46
N ALA A 293 -19.20 1.45 -7.84
CA ALA A 293 -18.59 2.59 -8.52
C ALA A 293 -17.12 2.35 -8.90
N HIS A 294 -16.38 1.61 -8.07
CA HIS A 294 -15.02 1.16 -8.40
C HIS A 294 -15.02 0.16 -9.56
N PHE A 295 -15.92 -0.81 -9.52
CA PHE A 295 -15.98 -1.94 -10.47
C PHE A 295 -16.54 -1.58 -11.84
N LEU A 296 -17.65 -0.82 -11.91
CA LEU A 296 -18.35 -0.45 -13.13
C LEU A 296 -18.02 0.95 -13.65
N GLY A 297 -17.38 1.76 -12.82
CA GLY A 297 -17.38 3.21 -12.97
C GLY A 297 -18.67 3.83 -12.44
N VAL A 298 -18.59 5.10 -12.00
CA VAL A 298 -19.68 5.74 -11.24
C VAL A 298 -20.99 5.88 -12.03
N ALA A 299 -20.94 6.09 -13.34
CA ALA A 299 -22.14 6.24 -14.17
C ALA A 299 -22.95 4.94 -14.24
N ASP A 300 -22.30 3.82 -14.55
CA ASP A 300 -22.96 2.52 -14.60
C ASP A 300 -23.35 2.02 -13.21
N ALA A 301 -22.61 2.36 -12.16
CA ALA A 301 -23.00 2.08 -10.78
C ALA A 301 -24.30 2.81 -10.40
N ILE A 302 -24.45 4.10 -10.73
CA ILE A 302 -25.69 4.84 -10.52
C ILE A 302 -26.85 4.15 -11.25
N ALA A 303 -26.67 3.77 -12.51
CA ALA A 303 -27.69 3.07 -13.28
C ALA A 303 -28.04 1.70 -12.65
N PHE A 304 -27.04 0.93 -12.24
CA PHE A 304 -27.21 -0.38 -11.61
C PHE A 304 -27.97 -0.28 -10.28
N LEU A 305 -27.54 0.62 -9.40
CA LEU A 305 -28.14 0.82 -8.08
C LEU A 305 -29.56 1.39 -8.16
N SER A 306 -29.84 2.23 -9.17
CA SER A 306 -31.19 2.69 -9.45
C SER A 306 -32.09 1.52 -9.91
N LEU A 307 -31.59 0.64 -10.79
CA LEU A 307 -32.32 -0.55 -11.24
C LEU A 307 -32.54 -1.57 -10.11
N LEU A 308 -31.58 -1.68 -9.18
CA LEU A 308 -31.73 -2.53 -8.00
C LEU A 308 -32.97 -2.16 -7.18
N GLN A 309 -33.32 -0.88 -7.12
CA GLN A 309 -34.49 -0.40 -6.37
C GLN A 309 -35.81 -0.68 -7.08
N VAL A 310 -35.83 -0.61 -8.42
CA VAL A 310 -37.09 -0.63 -9.19
C VAL A 310 -37.30 -1.92 -9.99
N MET A 311 -36.23 -2.63 -10.36
CA MET A 311 -36.26 -3.84 -11.19
C MET A 311 -35.22 -4.89 -10.75
N PRO A 312 -35.22 -5.32 -9.47
CA PRO A 312 -34.18 -6.23 -8.92
C PRO A 312 -34.12 -7.60 -9.61
N ASP A 313 -35.25 -8.06 -10.16
CA ASP A 313 -35.38 -9.40 -10.77
C ASP A 313 -34.98 -9.46 -12.25
N GLN A 314 -34.62 -8.32 -12.85
CA GLN A 314 -34.17 -8.30 -14.24
C GLN A 314 -32.78 -8.93 -14.39
N VAL A 315 -32.55 -9.60 -15.51
CA VAL A 315 -31.23 -10.19 -15.83
C VAL A 315 -30.20 -9.08 -16.04
N ALA A 316 -29.24 -8.98 -15.14
CA ALA A 316 -28.26 -7.90 -15.09
C ALA A 316 -27.42 -7.79 -16.37
N GLY A 317 -26.99 -8.92 -16.95
CA GLY A 317 -26.17 -8.95 -18.17
C GLY A 317 -26.86 -8.41 -19.42
N LYS A 318 -28.20 -8.35 -19.43
CA LYS A 318 -28.96 -7.72 -20.52
C LYS A 318 -28.97 -6.21 -20.44
N LEU A 319 -28.89 -5.68 -19.22
CA LEU A 319 -28.91 -4.25 -18.92
C LEU A 319 -27.51 -3.64 -18.97
N PHE A 320 -26.47 -4.46 -18.67
CA PHE A 320 -25.05 -4.08 -18.65
C PHE A 320 -24.22 -5.02 -19.53
N PRO A 321 -24.42 -5.02 -20.85
CA PRO A 321 -23.78 -6.00 -21.74
C PRO A 321 -22.25 -5.87 -21.81
N GLU A 322 -21.70 -4.66 -21.70
CA GLU A 322 -20.26 -4.43 -21.69
C GLU A 322 -19.62 -4.98 -20.40
N ALA A 323 -20.21 -4.69 -19.23
CA ALA A 323 -19.76 -5.23 -17.96
C ALA A 323 -19.90 -6.77 -17.94
N ALA A 324 -20.97 -7.32 -18.47
CA ALA A 324 -21.18 -8.75 -18.57
C ALA A 324 -20.17 -9.43 -19.50
N SER A 325 -19.80 -8.79 -20.60
CA SER A 325 -18.75 -9.29 -21.52
C SER A 325 -17.38 -9.32 -20.86
N ALA A 326 -17.04 -8.28 -20.09
CA ALA A 326 -15.77 -8.18 -19.36
C ALA A 326 -15.70 -9.11 -18.14
N ASN A 327 -16.84 -9.43 -17.51
CA ASN A 327 -16.93 -10.11 -16.22
C ASN A 327 -17.92 -11.30 -16.29
N GLY A 328 -17.82 -12.15 -17.29
CA GLY A 328 -18.78 -13.21 -17.61
C GLY A 328 -19.17 -14.07 -16.40
N ALA A 329 -18.23 -14.49 -15.57
CA ALA A 329 -18.50 -15.32 -14.40
C ALA A 329 -19.36 -14.62 -13.31
N ILE A 330 -19.40 -13.29 -13.29
CA ILE A 330 -20.24 -12.49 -12.37
C ILE A 330 -21.69 -12.48 -12.88
N PHE A 331 -21.90 -12.27 -14.17
CA PHE A 331 -23.22 -12.11 -14.75
C PHE A 331 -23.82 -13.42 -15.27
N HIS A 332 -22.97 -14.31 -15.78
CA HIS A 332 -23.32 -15.58 -16.41
C HIS A 332 -22.41 -16.71 -15.91
N PRO A 333 -22.61 -17.20 -14.66
CA PRO A 333 -21.77 -18.26 -14.14
C PRO A 333 -21.93 -19.55 -14.98
N PRO A 334 -20.83 -20.29 -15.22
CA PRO A 334 -20.87 -21.51 -16.02
C PRO A 334 -21.82 -22.55 -15.41
N GLY A 335 -22.78 -23.06 -16.21
CA GLY A 335 -23.74 -24.09 -15.78
C GLY A 335 -24.90 -23.58 -14.91
N GLU A 336 -25.00 -22.29 -14.67
CA GLU A 336 -26.07 -21.67 -13.89
C GLU A 336 -26.91 -20.72 -14.78
N LYS A 337 -28.03 -20.25 -14.23
CA LYS A 337 -28.81 -19.19 -14.88
C LYS A 337 -28.09 -17.85 -14.80
N ALA A 338 -28.31 -17.00 -15.80
CA ALA A 338 -27.85 -15.62 -15.75
C ALA A 338 -28.39 -14.91 -14.51
N ARG A 339 -27.52 -14.19 -13.80
CA ARG A 339 -27.88 -13.50 -12.54
C ARG A 339 -28.74 -12.28 -12.78
N THR A 340 -29.69 -12.09 -11.88
CA THR A 340 -30.49 -10.85 -11.80
C THR A 340 -29.65 -9.73 -11.18
N VAL A 341 -30.19 -8.48 -11.23
CA VAL A 341 -29.59 -7.31 -10.60
C VAL A 341 -29.40 -7.54 -9.11
N ALA A 342 -30.41 -8.07 -8.41
CA ALA A 342 -30.32 -8.39 -6.99
C ALA A 342 -29.28 -9.47 -6.69
N GLU A 343 -29.18 -10.53 -7.52
CA GLU A 343 -28.21 -11.61 -7.32
C GLU A 343 -26.77 -11.15 -7.53
N VAL A 344 -26.53 -10.25 -8.51
CA VAL A 344 -25.21 -9.64 -8.71
C VAL A 344 -24.87 -8.75 -7.52
N TYR A 345 -25.80 -7.92 -7.05
CA TYR A 345 -25.57 -7.09 -5.86
C TYR A 345 -25.23 -7.93 -4.63
N ALA A 346 -26.03 -8.93 -4.32
CA ALA A 346 -25.79 -9.83 -3.19
C ALA A 346 -24.47 -10.63 -3.28
N LEU A 347 -23.95 -10.87 -4.50
CA LEU A 347 -22.63 -11.47 -4.66
C LEU A 347 -21.52 -10.56 -4.14
N PHE A 348 -21.59 -9.27 -4.44
CA PHE A 348 -20.61 -8.28 -3.98
C PHE A 348 -20.79 -7.94 -2.49
N GLU A 349 -22.03 -7.84 -2.02
CA GLU A 349 -22.32 -7.63 -0.60
C GLU A 349 -21.64 -8.69 0.28
N ARG A 350 -21.79 -9.97 -0.07
CA ARG A 350 -21.09 -11.06 0.64
C ARG A 350 -19.56 -10.99 0.57
N LYS A 351 -19.01 -10.35 -0.45
CA LYS A 351 -17.55 -10.19 -0.62
C LYS A 351 -17.00 -8.98 0.11
N PHE A 352 -17.79 -7.92 0.20
CA PHE A 352 -17.32 -6.59 0.55
C PHE A 352 -17.80 -6.11 1.91
N ASP A 353 -18.94 -6.57 2.37
CA ASP A 353 -19.49 -6.23 3.69
C ASP A 353 -19.30 -7.40 4.65
N THR A 354 -18.04 -7.69 4.95
CA THR A 354 -17.67 -8.82 5.81
C THR A 354 -17.69 -8.45 7.30
N GLY A 355 -17.76 -7.17 7.65
CA GLY A 355 -17.60 -6.66 9.02
C GLY A 355 -16.20 -6.87 9.61
N ARG A 356 -15.27 -7.46 8.84
CA ARG A 356 -13.94 -7.88 9.33
C ARG A 356 -13.10 -6.71 9.82
N TYR A 357 -13.27 -5.55 9.22
CA TYR A 357 -12.47 -4.36 9.51
C TYR A 357 -13.29 -3.25 10.19
N GLU A 358 -14.47 -3.56 10.70
CA GLU A 358 -15.26 -2.61 11.47
C GLU A 358 -14.61 -2.30 12.82
N GLY A 359 -14.74 -1.04 13.27
CA GLY A 359 -14.22 -0.59 14.57
C GLY A 359 -12.69 -0.36 14.62
N TRP A 360 -12.01 -0.37 13.46
CA TRP A 360 -10.57 -0.09 13.36
C TRP A 360 -10.26 1.35 12.95
N ASP A 361 -11.25 2.24 13.06
CA ASP A 361 -11.09 3.66 12.77
C ASP A 361 -10.22 4.35 13.83
N LEU A 362 -9.20 5.11 13.38
CA LEU A 362 -8.30 5.86 14.28
C LEU A 362 -8.90 7.18 14.81
N ALA A 363 -10.05 7.59 14.31
CA ALA A 363 -10.63 8.90 14.56
C ALA A 363 -10.78 9.31 16.05
N PRO A 364 -11.03 8.41 17.03
CA PRO A 364 -11.10 8.79 18.44
C PRO A 364 -9.76 9.10 19.10
N MET A 365 -8.65 8.60 18.58
CA MET A 365 -7.35 8.63 19.27
C MET A 365 -6.61 9.96 19.18
N VAL A 366 -6.93 10.77 18.20
CA VAL A 366 -6.26 12.07 18.02
C VAL A 366 -6.77 13.08 19.04
N ALA A 367 -8.00 12.92 19.52
CA ALA A 367 -8.56 13.75 20.57
C ALA A 367 -7.90 13.51 21.95
N GLU A 368 -7.34 12.32 22.20
CA GLU A 368 -6.67 11.98 23.47
C GLU A 368 -5.20 12.39 23.51
N ALA A 369 -4.52 12.48 22.37
CA ALA A 369 -3.12 12.89 22.28
C ALA A 369 -2.92 14.42 22.42
N GLY A 370 -3.98 15.21 22.42
CA GLY A 370 -3.99 16.67 22.57
C GLY A 370 -4.32 17.17 23.97
N GLN A 371 -4.55 16.26 24.95
CA GLN A 371 -4.71 16.58 26.37
C GLN A 371 -3.44 16.21 27.15
#